data_162f47402a015c024f72b984abcf4132
#
_entry.id   162f47402a015c024f72b984abcf4132
#
_cell.length_a   1.000
_cell.length_b   1.000
_cell.length_c   1.000
_cell.angle_alpha   90.00
_cell.angle_beta   90.00
_cell.angle_gamma   90.00
#
_symmetry.space_group_name_H-M   'P 1'
#
loop_
_entity.id
_entity.type
_entity.pdbx_description
1 polymer ?
#
loop_
_entity_poly.entity_id
_entity_poly.type
_entity_poly.pdbx_seq_one_letter_code
_entity_poly.pdbx_strand_id
1 'polypeptide(L)'
;MQNKGIVKFIALMLMLVCIFYLSFSFVTRHYENKAAAMGEEAGQEYLDSIMNEKVYFGAYSYKECREMQIGLGLDLKGGMNVILEVSVPDVIAVLADHKTDAAFTKSMQEAKKEEETSQKDFVSLFIQSYKKNAPGHRLAEVFATQQMKGKVSTQSSDAEVEAAVRAEVQSAVDNSFLVVRNRIDKFGVVQPNIQKLEGQSGRIMVEMPGIREPERVRKLLQGSANLEFWETYNSQEIVPLLSQINQKYALGADAAVADTTATEAAVDSTATAAASEEKTEAADGKKSLAEAIGAKKDAKADKNAAKDAQLQKMKEQNPLFSIFQPSQGQSLSVVGYATARDTAEVDKIIYSEIAKRILPSDVKLLWSAKAADFDKKGEIFELHALKVTEPSGRAPLEGDVITNAKDEFDQYGHPCVSMQMNSDGARRWAQLTKQNIGRAVAIVLDDAVYSAPRVNGEIAGGNSQITGNFSIEDTKDLANTLNSGKMPAPTRIVQEEVVGPSLGAQSIQQGIISFIVAFILLMIYMLCLYGVIPGMMANIALLFNLFFTLGILTSFQAALTMPGIAGIVLSLGMAVD
;
A
#
# COMPACT_ATOMS: atom_id res chain seq x y z
N MET A 1 -15.42 47.86 -40.91
CA MET A 1 -14.29 48.44 -40.14
C MET A 1 -13.88 47.46 -39.07
N GLN A 2 -12.77 46.84 -39.21
CA GLN A 2 -12.22 46.00 -38.14
C GLN A 2 -11.89 46.90 -36.93
N ASN A 3 -12.43 46.58 -35.78
CA ASN A 3 -12.17 47.28 -34.54
C ASN A 3 -10.75 46.99 -34.03
N LYS A 4 -9.74 47.62 -34.70
CA LYS A 4 -8.29 47.41 -34.41
C LYS A 4 -7.95 47.59 -32.93
N GLY A 5 -8.75 48.37 -32.19
CA GLY A 5 -8.59 48.59 -30.75
C GLY A 5 -8.93 47.36 -29.91
N ILE A 6 -10.00 46.63 -30.26
CA ILE A 6 -10.43 45.44 -29.55
C ILE A 6 -9.39 44.31 -29.74
N VAL A 7 -8.88 44.12 -30.98
CA VAL A 7 -7.87 43.10 -31.25
C VAL A 7 -6.58 43.38 -30.46
N LYS A 8 -6.12 44.64 -30.41
CA LYS A 8 -4.93 45.02 -29.64
C LYS A 8 -5.16 44.80 -28.14
N PHE A 9 -6.36 45.13 -27.63
CA PHE A 9 -6.72 44.93 -26.23
C PHE A 9 -6.71 43.42 -25.85
N ILE A 10 -7.33 42.57 -26.69
CA ILE A 10 -7.35 41.14 -26.47
C ILE A 10 -5.92 40.53 -26.51
N ALA A 11 -5.10 40.97 -27.49
CA ALA A 11 -3.71 40.49 -27.58
C ALA A 11 -2.88 40.92 -26.35
N LEU A 12 -3.05 42.15 -25.87
CA LEU A 12 -2.37 42.62 -24.67
C LEU A 12 -2.83 41.89 -23.41
N MET A 13 -4.13 41.66 -23.29
CA MET A 13 -4.69 40.88 -22.16
C MET A 13 -4.17 39.44 -22.16
N LEU A 14 -4.14 38.78 -23.32
CA LEU A 14 -3.60 37.42 -23.46
C LEU A 14 -2.11 37.37 -23.11
N MET A 15 -1.34 38.38 -23.56
CA MET A 15 0.08 38.50 -23.21
C MET A 15 0.29 38.60 -21.69
N LEU A 16 -0.51 39.45 -21.00
CA LEU A 16 -0.43 39.59 -19.54
C LEU A 16 -0.77 38.30 -18.81
N VAL A 17 -1.80 37.57 -19.27
CA VAL A 17 -2.17 36.27 -18.73
C VAL A 17 -1.03 35.24 -18.93
N CYS A 18 -0.43 35.17 -20.10
CA CYS A 18 0.71 34.28 -20.34
C CYS A 18 1.92 34.62 -19.47
N ILE A 19 2.25 35.92 -19.31
CA ILE A 19 3.34 36.35 -18.42
C ILE A 19 3.03 35.94 -16.98
N PHE A 20 1.81 36.12 -16.52
CA PHE A 20 1.39 35.75 -15.18
C PHE A 20 1.56 34.25 -14.92
N TYR A 21 1.06 33.37 -15.81
CA TYR A 21 1.21 31.92 -15.61
C TYR A 21 2.67 31.46 -15.73
N LEU A 22 3.44 31.96 -16.68
CA LEU A 22 4.86 31.62 -16.84
C LEU A 22 5.70 32.09 -15.64
N SER A 23 5.30 33.16 -14.95
CA SER A 23 6.03 33.66 -13.79
C SER A 23 6.05 32.69 -12.61
N PHE A 24 5.06 31.82 -12.45
CA PHE A 24 5.06 30.78 -11.41
C PHE A 24 6.25 29.83 -11.55
N SER A 25 6.62 29.47 -12.79
CA SER A 25 7.80 28.61 -13.04
C SER A 25 9.13 29.29 -12.67
N PHE A 26 9.22 30.61 -12.75
CA PHE A 26 10.41 31.34 -12.29
C PHE A 26 10.48 31.41 -10.75
N VAL A 27 9.33 31.60 -10.10
CA VAL A 27 9.26 31.63 -8.64
C VAL A 27 9.64 30.27 -8.05
N THR A 28 9.06 29.17 -8.53
CA THR A 28 9.37 27.82 -8.04
C THR A 28 10.84 27.47 -8.28
N ARG A 29 11.39 27.78 -9.46
CA ARG A 29 12.78 27.53 -9.79
C ARG A 29 13.75 28.31 -8.88
N HIS A 30 13.38 29.52 -8.45
CA HIS A 30 14.18 30.30 -7.51
C HIS A 30 14.32 29.59 -6.17
N TYR A 31 13.21 29.07 -5.60
CA TYR A 31 13.22 28.36 -4.33
C TYR A 31 13.85 26.97 -4.44
N GLU A 32 13.63 26.26 -5.55
CA GLU A 32 14.29 24.96 -5.83
C GLU A 32 15.81 25.11 -5.95
N ASN A 33 16.31 26.15 -6.63
CA ASN A 33 17.74 26.43 -6.71
C ASN A 33 18.34 26.76 -5.33
N LYS A 34 17.59 27.49 -4.49
CA LYS A 34 18.02 27.80 -3.12
C LYS A 34 18.08 26.53 -2.26
N ALA A 35 17.12 25.64 -2.38
CA ALA A 35 17.08 24.35 -1.71
C ALA A 35 18.25 23.45 -2.18
N ALA A 36 18.50 23.38 -3.49
CA ALA A 36 19.62 22.62 -4.05
C ALA A 36 20.99 23.08 -3.54
N ALA A 37 21.16 24.37 -3.23
CA ALA A 37 22.37 24.91 -2.64
C ALA A 37 22.59 24.50 -1.17
N MET A 38 21.55 24.04 -0.46
CA MET A 38 21.60 23.61 0.95
C MET A 38 21.95 22.12 1.11
N GLY A 39 22.00 21.35 0.02
CA GLY A 39 22.16 19.90 0.03
C GLY A 39 20.82 19.15 -0.02
N GLU A 40 20.87 17.83 -0.19
CA GLU A 40 19.65 17.06 -0.52
C GLU A 40 18.64 17.00 0.64
N GLU A 41 19.08 16.65 1.86
CA GLU A 41 18.21 16.56 3.05
C GLU A 41 17.76 17.95 3.54
N ALA A 42 18.68 18.85 3.80
CA ALA A 42 18.37 20.20 4.28
C ALA A 42 17.56 21.03 3.27
N GLY A 43 17.79 20.81 1.97
CA GLY A 43 17.01 21.44 0.90
C GLY A 43 15.56 20.95 0.87
N GLN A 44 15.33 19.67 1.13
CA GLN A 44 13.99 19.09 1.18
C GLN A 44 13.21 19.59 2.40
N GLU A 45 13.85 19.61 3.58
CA GLU A 45 13.29 20.18 4.80
C GLU A 45 12.92 21.66 4.62
N TYR A 46 13.80 22.44 3.95
CA TYR A 46 13.50 23.83 3.60
C TYR A 46 12.27 23.98 2.71
N LEU A 47 12.14 23.15 1.64
CA LEU A 47 10.98 23.21 0.75
C LEU A 47 9.69 22.82 1.46
N ASP A 48 9.73 21.85 2.36
CA ASP A 48 8.61 21.41 3.17
C ASP A 48 8.19 22.51 4.17
N SER A 49 9.14 23.22 4.76
CA SER A 49 8.86 24.31 5.69
C SER A 49 8.11 25.48 5.03
N ILE A 50 8.44 25.79 3.77
CA ILE A 50 7.80 26.89 3.02
C ILE A 50 6.54 26.46 2.24
N MET A 51 6.16 25.19 2.29
CA MET A 51 5.09 24.64 1.46
C MET A 51 3.78 25.43 1.55
N ASN A 52 3.42 25.86 2.76
CA ASN A 52 2.21 26.64 3.04
C ASN A 52 2.48 28.14 3.18
N GLU A 53 3.74 28.59 3.06
CA GLU A 53 4.06 30.01 3.12
C GLU A 53 3.68 30.72 1.83
N LYS A 54 3.16 31.96 1.95
CA LYS A 54 2.81 32.82 0.83
C LYS A 54 4.05 33.45 0.23
N VAL A 55 4.58 32.84 -0.82
CA VAL A 55 5.87 33.22 -1.44
C VAL A 55 5.73 34.13 -2.67
N TYR A 56 4.52 34.25 -3.25
CA TYR A 56 4.30 35.03 -4.45
C TYR A 56 3.17 36.02 -4.29
N PHE A 57 3.46 37.31 -4.48
CA PHE A 57 2.58 38.47 -4.27
C PHE A 57 1.86 38.49 -2.90
N GLY A 58 2.30 37.74 -1.91
CA GLY A 58 1.62 37.59 -0.62
C GLY A 58 0.24 36.89 -0.72
N ALA A 59 -0.11 36.38 -1.91
CA ALA A 59 -1.39 35.74 -2.20
C ALA A 59 -1.25 34.24 -2.39
N TYR A 60 -0.21 33.79 -3.08
CA TYR A 60 0.00 32.39 -3.47
C TYR A 60 1.06 31.73 -2.59
N SER A 61 0.74 30.55 -2.06
CA SER A 61 1.68 29.69 -1.33
C SER A 61 2.68 29.02 -2.28
N TYR A 62 3.79 28.50 -1.74
CA TYR A 62 4.75 27.74 -2.54
C TYR A 62 4.09 26.51 -3.19
N LYS A 63 3.18 25.84 -2.47
CA LYS A 63 2.40 24.73 -3.00
C LYS A 63 1.57 25.13 -4.22
N GLU A 64 0.81 26.22 -4.13
CA GLU A 64 -0.01 26.73 -5.24
C GLU A 64 0.87 27.17 -6.43
N CYS A 65 2.03 27.77 -6.17
CA CYS A 65 2.99 28.09 -7.24
C CYS A 65 3.50 26.82 -7.95
N ARG A 66 3.75 25.77 -7.20
CA ARG A 66 4.17 24.46 -7.73
C ARG A 66 3.10 23.76 -8.55
N GLU A 67 1.84 23.94 -8.20
CA GLU A 67 0.70 23.40 -8.95
C GLU A 67 0.45 24.17 -10.25
N MET A 68 0.75 25.49 -10.28
CA MET A 68 0.54 26.37 -11.44
C MET A 68 1.75 26.50 -12.38
N GLN A 69 2.90 25.96 -12.03
CA GLN A 69 4.07 25.95 -12.91
C GLN A 69 3.88 25.03 -14.12
N ILE A 70 4.76 25.13 -15.13
CA ILE A 70 4.81 24.16 -16.23
C ILE A 70 5.10 22.76 -15.68
N GLY A 71 4.15 21.83 -15.84
CA GLY A 71 4.32 20.44 -15.52
C GLY A 71 5.35 19.79 -16.45
N LEU A 72 6.24 18.96 -15.90
CA LEU A 72 7.10 18.09 -16.70
C LEU A 72 6.58 16.67 -16.61
N GLY A 73 6.35 16.02 -17.73
CA GLY A 73 5.90 14.64 -17.81
C GLY A 73 6.93 13.64 -17.27
N LEU A 74 6.52 12.40 -17.16
CA LEU A 74 7.32 11.29 -16.66
C LEU A 74 8.65 11.12 -17.42
N ASP A 75 8.58 11.25 -18.75
CA ASP A 75 9.74 11.14 -19.64
C ASP A 75 10.84 12.15 -19.35
N LEU A 76 10.46 13.32 -18.82
CA LEU A 76 11.38 14.42 -18.55
C LEU A 76 11.84 14.45 -17.10
N LYS A 77 10.93 14.27 -16.15
CA LYS A 77 11.25 14.39 -14.71
C LYS A 77 11.64 13.08 -14.06
N GLY A 78 11.43 11.95 -14.76
CA GLY A 78 11.43 10.64 -14.16
C GLY A 78 10.20 10.44 -13.27
N GLY A 79 10.11 9.32 -12.60
CA GLY A 79 8.99 9.02 -11.71
C GLY A 79 8.43 7.63 -11.96
N MET A 80 7.14 7.46 -11.67
CA MET A 80 6.46 6.18 -11.70
C MET A 80 5.12 6.29 -12.43
N ASN A 81 4.86 5.35 -13.33
CA ASN A 81 3.56 5.12 -13.95
C ASN A 81 3.01 3.78 -13.49
N VAL A 82 1.79 3.75 -12.99
CA VAL A 82 1.16 2.54 -12.45
C VAL A 82 -0.24 2.40 -13.03
N ILE A 83 -0.56 1.20 -13.51
CA ILE A 83 -1.93 0.82 -13.81
C ILE A 83 -2.43 -0.04 -12.65
N LEU A 84 -3.39 0.49 -11.92
CA LEU A 84 -4.12 -0.19 -10.85
C LEU A 84 -5.37 -0.83 -11.42
N GLU A 85 -5.69 -2.02 -10.94
CA GLU A 85 -6.94 -2.70 -11.22
C GLU A 85 -7.69 -2.93 -9.92
N VAL A 86 -8.92 -2.43 -9.84
CA VAL A 86 -9.83 -2.70 -8.73
C VAL A 86 -10.37 -4.12 -8.88
N SER A 87 -10.24 -4.94 -7.85
CA SER A 87 -10.69 -6.33 -7.89
C SER A 87 -12.23 -6.42 -7.94
N VAL A 88 -12.80 -6.49 -9.14
CA VAL A 88 -14.24 -6.71 -9.33
C VAL A 88 -14.72 -8.03 -8.69
N PRO A 89 -13.96 -9.14 -8.74
CA PRO A 89 -14.31 -10.35 -8.00
C PRO A 89 -14.54 -10.12 -6.51
N ASP A 90 -13.66 -9.33 -5.86
CA ASP A 90 -13.78 -9.06 -4.43
C ASP A 90 -14.97 -8.13 -4.13
N VAL A 91 -15.27 -7.17 -5.02
CA VAL A 91 -16.52 -6.39 -4.92
C VAL A 91 -17.75 -7.31 -4.93
N ILE A 92 -17.82 -8.25 -5.86
CA ILE A 92 -18.94 -9.20 -5.94
C ILE A 92 -19.02 -10.08 -4.68
N ALA A 93 -17.88 -10.52 -4.15
CA ALA A 93 -17.86 -11.30 -2.92
C ALA A 93 -18.39 -10.49 -1.72
N VAL A 94 -18.01 -9.21 -1.60
CA VAL A 94 -18.53 -8.29 -0.57
C VAL A 94 -20.04 -8.08 -0.75
N LEU A 95 -20.51 -7.83 -1.96
CA LEU A 95 -21.95 -7.65 -2.23
C LEU A 95 -22.77 -8.91 -1.92
N ALA A 96 -22.18 -10.10 -2.06
CA ALA A 96 -22.77 -11.39 -1.69
C ALA A 96 -22.59 -11.75 -0.20
N ASP A 97 -22.09 -10.80 0.62
CA ASP A 97 -21.78 -11.01 2.05
C ASP A 97 -20.84 -12.20 2.30
N HIS A 98 -19.80 -12.32 1.47
CA HIS A 98 -18.78 -13.37 1.53
C HIS A 98 -19.35 -14.79 1.58
N LYS A 99 -20.41 -15.06 0.81
CA LYS A 99 -21.00 -16.40 0.72
C LYS A 99 -19.95 -17.45 0.36
N THR A 100 -19.97 -18.55 1.12
CA THR A 100 -19.07 -19.71 0.93
C THR A 100 -19.78 -20.89 0.25
N ASP A 101 -20.95 -20.64 -0.33
CA ASP A 101 -21.69 -21.67 -1.05
C ASP A 101 -20.87 -22.28 -2.21
N ALA A 102 -20.92 -23.60 -2.36
CA ALA A 102 -20.11 -24.31 -3.35
C ALA A 102 -20.39 -23.85 -4.79
N ALA A 103 -21.66 -23.53 -5.12
CA ALA A 103 -22.02 -23.02 -6.43
C ALA A 103 -21.46 -21.62 -6.68
N PHE A 104 -21.53 -20.73 -5.68
CA PHE A 104 -20.95 -19.38 -5.74
C PHE A 104 -19.43 -19.43 -5.90
N THR A 105 -18.76 -20.19 -5.05
CA THR A 105 -17.28 -20.33 -5.06
C THR A 105 -16.78 -20.89 -6.38
N LYS A 106 -17.43 -21.94 -6.90
CA LYS A 106 -17.10 -22.54 -8.18
C LYS A 106 -17.31 -21.55 -9.34
N SER A 107 -18.42 -20.81 -9.31
CA SER A 107 -18.73 -19.81 -10.35
C SER A 107 -17.73 -18.65 -10.35
N MET A 108 -17.27 -18.22 -9.18
CA MET A 108 -16.22 -17.22 -9.04
C MET A 108 -14.88 -17.71 -9.63
N GLN A 109 -14.52 -18.98 -9.38
CA GLN A 109 -13.31 -19.57 -9.92
C GLN A 109 -13.35 -19.73 -11.44
N GLU A 110 -14.48 -20.20 -11.98
CA GLU A 110 -14.69 -20.31 -13.42
C GLU A 110 -14.63 -18.94 -14.11
N ALA A 111 -15.32 -17.94 -13.55
CA ALA A 111 -15.31 -16.58 -14.07
C ALA A 111 -13.89 -15.96 -14.06
N LYS A 112 -13.08 -16.17 -13.00
CA LYS A 112 -11.68 -15.73 -12.95
C LYS A 112 -10.81 -16.37 -14.03
N LYS A 113 -11.03 -17.63 -14.36
CA LYS A 113 -10.30 -18.30 -15.45
C LYS A 113 -10.72 -17.82 -16.84
N GLU A 114 -12.03 -17.57 -17.01
CA GLU A 114 -12.56 -17.07 -18.29
C GLU A 114 -12.16 -15.60 -18.53
N GLU A 115 -11.98 -14.79 -17.49
CA GLU A 115 -11.53 -13.40 -17.59
C GLU A 115 -10.16 -13.28 -18.28
N GLU A 116 -9.23 -14.23 -18.06
CA GLU A 116 -7.90 -14.23 -18.68
C GLU A 116 -7.97 -14.39 -20.23
N THR A 117 -9.03 -15.00 -20.74
CA THR A 117 -9.16 -15.33 -22.18
C THR A 117 -10.30 -14.61 -22.89
N SER A 118 -11.20 -13.97 -22.14
CA SER A 118 -12.42 -13.33 -22.65
C SER A 118 -12.31 -11.82 -22.62
N GLN A 119 -12.93 -11.14 -23.57
CA GLN A 119 -13.10 -9.68 -23.57
C GLN A 119 -14.37 -9.22 -22.85
N LYS A 120 -15.16 -10.16 -22.28
CA LYS A 120 -16.37 -9.82 -21.53
C LYS A 120 -16.01 -9.30 -20.14
N ASP A 121 -16.85 -8.42 -19.61
CA ASP A 121 -16.73 -7.95 -18.23
C ASP A 121 -16.96 -9.07 -17.22
N PHE A 122 -16.28 -9.01 -16.09
CA PHE A 122 -16.30 -10.04 -15.04
C PHE A 122 -17.72 -10.31 -14.52
N VAL A 123 -18.56 -9.28 -14.39
CA VAL A 123 -19.95 -9.44 -13.92
C VAL A 123 -20.73 -10.38 -14.85
N SER A 124 -20.60 -10.20 -16.19
CA SER A 124 -21.22 -11.08 -17.18
C SER A 124 -20.71 -12.51 -17.09
N LEU A 125 -19.39 -12.69 -16.95
CA LEU A 125 -18.76 -14.01 -16.83
C LEU A 125 -19.25 -14.73 -15.56
N PHE A 126 -19.28 -14.02 -14.43
CA PHE A 126 -19.77 -14.56 -13.17
C PHE A 126 -21.24 -15.00 -13.27
N ILE A 127 -22.12 -14.15 -13.81
CA ILE A 127 -23.56 -14.46 -13.94
C ILE A 127 -23.75 -15.67 -14.87
N GLN A 128 -23.01 -15.73 -15.97
CA GLN A 128 -23.06 -16.86 -16.89
C GLN A 128 -22.63 -18.16 -16.20
N SER A 129 -21.53 -18.14 -15.47
CA SER A 129 -21.01 -19.29 -14.71
C SER A 129 -21.95 -19.68 -13.58
N TYR A 130 -22.55 -18.72 -12.87
CA TYR A 130 -23.51 -19.00 -11.80
C TYR A 130 -24.79 -19.68 -12.33
N LYS A 131 -25.38 -19.20 -13.41
CA LYS A 131 -26.53 -19.83 -14.05
C LYS A 131 -26.25 -21.27 -14.52
N LYS A 132 -25.00 -21.54 -14.92
CA LYS A 132 -24.54 -22.89 -15.30
C LYS A 132 -24.37 -23.81 -14.09
N ASN A 133 -23.78 -23.32 -12.99
CA ASN A 133 -23.46 -24.12 -11.81
C ASN A 133 -24.62 -24.26 -10.81
N ALA A 134 -25.59 -23.35 -10.85
CA ALA A 134 -26.79 -23.37 -10.00
C ALA A 134 -28.07 -23.26 -10.83
N PRO A 135 -28.41 -24.25 -11.67
CA PRO A 135 -29.60 -24.19 -12.51
C PRO A 135 -30.85 -24.18 -11.63
N GLY A 136 -31.73 -23.20 -11.84
CA GLY A 136 -32.98 -23.02 -11.09
C GLY A 136 -32.88 -22.10 -9.87
N HIS A 137 -31.70 -21.67 -9.45
CA HIS A 137 -31.51 -20.65 -8.40
C HIS A 137 -31.53 -19.26 -9.01
N ARG A 138 -32.15 -18.31 -8.29
CA ARG A 138 -32.20 -16.90 -8.70
C ARG A 138 -30.97 -16.15 -8.19
N LEU A 139 -30.48 -15.17 -8.95
CA LEU A 139 -29.44 -14.26 -8.52
C LEU A 139 -29.82 -13.49 -7.24
N ALA A 140 -31.13 -13.23 -7.06
CA ALA A 140 -31.64 -12.58 -5.85
C ALA A 140 -31.33 -13.34 -4.55
N GLU A 141 -31.21 -14.69 -4.59
CA GLU A 141 -30.84 -15.49 -3.42
C GLU A 141 -29.40 -15.25 -2.97
N VAL A 142 -28.55 -14.82 -3.89
CA VAL A 142 -27.14 -14.49 -3.62
C VAL A 142 -27.01 -13.04 -3.14
N PHE A 143 -27.70 -12.11 -3.81
CA PHE A 143 -27.46 -10.67 -3.62
C PHE A 143 -28.53 -9.94 -2.78
N ALA A 144 -29.56 -10.63 -2.25
CA ALA A 144 -30.49 -10.03 -1.29
C ALA A 144 -29.85 -9.93 0.11
N THR A 145 -28.71 -9.23 0.19
CA THR A 145 -27.89 -9.04 1.39
C THR A 145 -28.17 -7.69 2.07
N GLN A 146 -27.65 -7.51 3.27
CA GLN A 146 -27.72 -6.21 3.97
C GLN A 146 -27.06 -5.09 3.16
N GLN A 147 -26.00 -5.40 2.41
CA GLN A 147 -25.28 -4.48 1.53
C GLN A 147 -26.13 -3.96 0.38
N MET A 148 -26.99 -4.82 -0.17
CA MET A 148 -27.87 -4.52 -1.30
C MET A 148 -29.28 -4.11 -0.88
N LYS A 149 -29.50 -3.83 0.42
CA LYS A 149 -30.81 -3.46 0.97
C LYS A 149 -31.38 -2.21 0.29
N GLY A 150 -32.62 -2.31 -0.16
CA GLY A 150 -33.31 -1.25 -0.90
C GLY A 150 -33.04 -1.23 -2.40
N LYS A 151 -32.07 -2.01 -2.92
CA LYS A 151 -31.76 -2.16 -4.35
C LYS A 151 -32.17 -3.54 -4.89
N VAL A 152 -31.95 -4.58 -4.10
CA VAL A 152 -32.30 -5.96 -4.42
C VAL A 152 -33.18 -6.55 -3.32
N SER A 153 -34.28 -7.20 -3.70
CA SER A 153 -35.12 -7.97 -2.82
C SER A 153 -35.14 -9.45 -3.26
N THR A 154 -35.58 -10.34 -2.40
CA THR A 154 -35.72 -11.77 -2.72
C THR A 154 -36.68 -12.06 -3.89
N GLN A 155 -37.51 -11.07 -4.28
CA GLN A 155 -38.45 -11.16 -5.39
C GLN A 155 -37.93 -10.51 -6.68
N SER A 156 -36.77 -9.84 -6.64
CA SER A 156 -36.18 -9.17 -7.81
C SER A 156 -35.87 -10.17 -8.92
N SER A 157 -36.07 -9.74 -10.16
CA SER A 157 -35.71 -10.54 -11.34
C SER A 157 -34.18 -10.57 -11.52
N ASP A 158 -33.67 -11.58 -12.20
CA ASP A 158 -32.23 -11.68 -12.49
C ASP A 158 -31.67 -10.45 -13.24
N ALA A 159 -32.47 -9.86 -14.13
CA ALA A 159 -32.07 -8.66 -14.88
C ALA A 159 -31.96 -7.43 -13.96
N GLU A 160 -32.87 -7.27 -13.01
CA GLU A 160 -32.80 -6.19 -12.01
C GLU A 160 -31.63 -6.38 -11.09
N VAL A 161 -31.34 -7.62 -10.64
CA VAL A 161 -30.18 -7.93 -9.82
C VAL A 161 -28.88 -7.66 -10.59
N GLU A 162 -28.80 -8.10 -11.86
CA GLU A 162 -27.61 -7.80 -12.70
C GLU A 162 -27.37 -6.30 -12.84
N ALA A 163 -28.43 -5.52 -13.12
CA ALA A 163 -28.31 -4.06 -13.25
C ALA A 163 -27.87 -3.42 -11.93
N ALA A 164 -28.39 -3.88 -10.79
CA ALA A 164 -28.02 -3.40 -9.47
C ALA A 164 -26.55 -3.75 -9.13
N VAL A 165 -26.10 -4.98 -9.40
CA VAL A 165 -24.72 -5.41 -9.18
C VAL A 165 -23.75 -4.60 -10.05
N ARG A 166 -24.08 -4.36 -11.33
CA ARG A 166 -23.26 -3.52 -12.21
C ARG A 166 -23.14 -2.08 -11.70
N ALA A 167 -24.25 -1.51 -11.23
CA ALA A 167 -24.25 -0.16 -10.66
C ALA A 167 -23.36 -0.08 -9.39
N GLU A 168 -23.40 -1.11 -8.54
CA GLU A 168 -22.55 -1.16 -7.33
C GLU A 168 -21.07 -1.37 -7.67
N VAL A 169 -20.76 -2.23 -8.62
CA VAL A 169 -19.37 -2.42 -9.11
C VAL A 169 -18.84 -1.11 -9.68
N GLN A 170 -19.63 -0.40 -10.48
CA GLN A 170 -19.22 0.92 -11.01
C GLN A 170 -19.00 1.93 -9.88
N SER A 171 -19.92 1.97 -8.90
CA SER A 171 -19.78 2.83 -7.71
C SER A 171 -18.52 2.50 -6.91
N ALA A 172 -18.21 1.21 -6.75
CA ALA A 172 -16.99 0.77 -6.07
C ALA A 172 -15.72 1.21 -6.80
N VAL A 173 -15.68 1.11 -8.13
CA VAL A 173 -14.58 1.61 -8.97
C VAL A 173 -14.44 3.13 -8.85
N ASP A 174 -15.56 3.86 -8.89
CA ASP A 174 -15.57 5.32 -8.77
C ASP A 174 -15.08 5.77 -7.40
N ASN A 175 -15.50 5.09 -6.34
CA ASN A 175 -15.02 5.36 -4.99
C ASN A 175 -13.54 5.01 -4.83
N SER A 176 -13.09 3.89 -5.39
CA SER A 176 -11.66 3.52 -5.39
C SER A 176 -10.80 4.58 -6.11
N PHE A 177 -11.28 5.10 -7.23
CA PHE A 177 -10.62 6.21 -7.93
C PHE A 177 -10.47 7.45 -7.04
N LEU A 178 -11.53 7.83 -6.32
CA LEU A 178 -11.49 8.97 -5.41
C LEU A 178 -10.52 8.73 -4.24
N VAL A 179 -10.51 7.52 -3.68
CA VAL A 179 -9.58 7.15 -2.60
C VAL A 179 -8.14 7.21 -3.08
N VAL A 180 -7.83 6.62 -4.25
CA VAL A 180 -6.49 6.68 -4.88
C VAL A 180 -6.06 8.12 -5.09
N ARG A 181 -6.94 8.95 -5.67
CA ARG A 181 -6.67 10.38 -5.88
C ARG A 181 -6.35 11.09 -4.56
N ASN A 182 -7.18 10.91 -3.55
CA ASN A 182 -6.98 11.53 -2.24
C ASN A 182 -5.66 11.10 -1.58
N ARG A 183 -5.26 9.84 -1.76
CA ARG A 183 -3.98 9.34 -1.24
C ARG A 183 -2.79 9.99 -1.92
N ILE A 184 -2.84 10.12 -3.23
CA ILE A 184 -1.76 10.72 -4.02
C ILE A 184 -1.65 12.22 -3.73
N ASP A 185 -2.79 12.93 -3.64
CA ASP A 185 -2.83 14.34 -3.29
C ASP A 185 -2.22 14.62 -1.90
N LYS A 186 -2.50 13.74 -0.92
CA LYS A 186 -1.94 13.84 0.44
C LYS A 186 -0.47 13.40 0.52
N PHE A 187 -0.04 12.51 -0.36
CA PHE A 187 1.36 12.11 -0.46
C PHE A 187 2.25 13.26 -0.97
N GLY A 188 1.65 14.30 -1.56
CA GLY A 188 2.36 15.50 -2.00
C GLY A 188 3.02 15.35 -3.36
N VAL A 189 2.56 14.44 -4.19
CA VAL A 189 2.98 14.35 -5.61
C VAL A 189 2.53 15.61 -6.33
N VAL A 190 3.44 16.20 -7.07
CA VAL A 190 3.16 17.43 -7.84
C VAL A 190 2.64 17.05 -9.22
N GLN A 191 1.44 17.53 -9.53
CA GLN A 191 0.78 17.31 -10.82
C GLN A 191 0.68 15.83 -11.22
N PRO A 192 0.08 14.97 -10.37
CA PRO A 192 -0.17 13.59 -10.75
C PRO A 192 -1.24 13.57 -11.85
N ASN A 193 -1.09 12.68 -12.81
CA ASN A 193 -2.11 12.40 -13.81
C ASN A 193 -2.83 11.11 -13.43
N ILE A 194 -4.11 11.22 -13.07
CA ILE A 194 -4.90 10.07 -12.63
C ILE A 194 -6.13 9.97 -13.52
N GLN A 195 -6.24 8.85 -14.25
CA GLN A 195 -7.29 8.64 -15.23
C GLN A 195 -7.87 7.23 -15.12
N LYS A 196 -9.19 7.12 -15.36
CA LYS A 196 -9.82 5.81 -15.59
C LYS A 196 -9.57 5.39 -17.03
N LEU A 197 -9.15 4.16 -17.25
CA LEU A 197 -8.94 3.64 -18.59
C LEU A 197 -10.29 3.25 -19.22
N GLU A 198 -10.66 3.92 -20.29
CA GLU A 198 -11.87 3.61 -21.04
C GLU A 198 -11.78 2.22 -21.70
N GLY A 199 -12.87 1.46 -21.68
CA GLY A 199 -12.93 0.11 -22.25
C GLY A 199 -12.32 -1.00 -21.39
N GLN A 200 -11.71 -0.67 -20.24
CA GLN A 200 -11.18 -1.63 -19.27
C GLN A 200 -11.80 -1.36 -17.90
N SER A 201 -12.88 -2.06 -17.59
CA SER A 201 -13.60 -1.86 -16.33
C SER A 201 -12.69 -2.08 -15.11
N GLY A 202 -12.65 -1.09 -14.24
CA GLY A 202 -11.90 -1.16 -12.98
C GLY A 202 -10.43 -0.77 -13.05
N ARG A 203 -9.89 -0.34 -14.21
CA ARG A 203 -8.49 0.09 -14.32
C ARG A 203 -8.32 1.59 -14.18
N ILE A 204 -7.33 1.97 -13.39
CA ILE A 204 -6.95 3.35 -13.08
C ILE A 204 -5.47 3.52 -13.41
N MET A 205 -5.17 4.42 -14.32
CA MET A 205 -3.79 4.82 -14.63
C MET A 205 -3.40 5.97 -13.70
N VAL A 206 -2.21 5.86 -13.14
CA VAL A 206 -1.64 6.83 -12.19
C VAL A 206 -0.21 7.15 -12.62
N GLU A 207 0.00 8.35 -13.11
CA GLU A 207 1.33 8.85 -13.44
C GLU A 207 1.77 9.84 -12.35
N MET A 208 2.94 9.61 -11.81
CA MET A 208 3.52 10.38 -10.70
C MET A 208 4.92 10.87 -11.06
N PRO A 209 5.03 12.03 -11.71
CA PRO A 209 6.33 12.59 -12.07
C PRO A 209 7.15 12.98 -10.84
N GLY A 210 8.45 12.70 -10.87
CA GLY A 210 9.41 13.13 -9.86
C GLY A 210 9.39 12.34 -8.54
N ILE A 211 8.74 11.17 -8.51
CA ILE A 211 8.80 10.25 -7.36
C ILE A 211 10.20 9.63 -7.26
N ARG A 212 10.76 9.61 -6.06
CA ARG A 212 12.07 9.02 -5.75
C ARG A 212 11.96 7.66 -5.05
N GLU A 213 10.85 7.39 -4.37
CA GLU A 213 10.60 6.21 -3.54
C GLU A 213 9.45 5.36 -4.10
N PRO A 214 9.66 4.59 -5.18
CA PRO A 214 8.59 3.80 -5.81
C PRO A 214 8.01 2.73 -4.86
N GLU A 215 8.82 2.14 -3.98
CA GLU A 215 8.37 1.13 -3.02
C GLU A 215 7.31 1.68 -2.03
N ARG A 216 7.53 2.89 -1.55
CA ARG A 216 6.60 3.57 -0.63
C ARG A 216 5.27 3.87 -1.32
N VAL A 217 5.34 4.35 -2.56
CA VAL A 217 4.15 4.60 -3.40
C VAL A 217 3.39 3.30 -3.68
N ARG A 218 4.10 2.22 -3.98
CA ARG A 218 3.50 0.90 -4.22
C ARG A 218 2.68 0.44 -3.01
N LYS A 219 3.25 0.52 -1.80
CA LYS A 219 2.54 0.20 -0.55
C LYS A 219 1.31 1.07 -0.34
N LEU A 220 1.42 2.38 -0.61
CA LEU A 220 0.32 3.32 -0.48
C LEU A 220 -0.84 3.01 -1.44
N LEU A 221 -0.53 2.64 -2.68
CA LEU A 221 -1.53 2.37 -3.71
C LEU A 221 -2.21 1.01 -3.56
N GLN A 222 -1.49 -0.01 -3.09
CA GLN A 222 -2.03 -1.36 -2.90
C GLN A 222 -2.77 -1.51 -1.57
N GLY A 223 -2.43 -0.73 -0.55
CA GLY A 223 -3.08 -0.80 0.77
C GLY A 223 -4.58 -0.52 0.67
N SER A 224 -5.40 -1.41 1.22
CA SER A 224 -6.87 -1.22 1.23
C SER A 224 -7.31 -0.19 2.27
N ALA A 225 -6.45 0.15 3.23
CA ALA A 225 -6.73 0.94 4.42
C ALA A 225 -7.86 0.32 5.28
N ASN A 226 -7.93 -1.00 5.29
CA ASN A 226 -8.89 -1.71 6.12
C ASN A 226 -8.36 -1.74 7.55
N LEU A 227 -8.67 -0.70 8.32
CA LEU A 227 -8.33 -0.64 9.74
C LEU A 227 -9.36 -1.43 10.55
N GLU A 228 -8.87 -2.28 11.43
CA GLU A 228 -9.67 -3.17 12.25
C GLU A 228 -9.14 -3.16 13.69
N PHE A 229 -10.06 -3.22 14.65
CA PHE A 229 -9.73 -3.33 16.07
C PHE A 229 -10.20 -4.67 16.58
N TRP A 230 -9.25 -5.49 17.06
CA TRP A 230 -9.50 -6.85 17.48
C TRP A 230 -9.21 -7.06 18.96
N GLU A 231 -10.04 -7.85 19.60
CA GLU A 231 -9.68 -8.43 20.91
C GLU A 231 -8.52 -9.40 20.73
N THR A 232 -7.72 -9.59 21.76
CA THR A 232 -6.57 -10.49 21.70
C THR A 232 -6.68 -11.61 22.73
N TYR A 233 -6.12 -12.76 22.38
CA TYR A 233 -5.79 -13.82 23.32
C TYR A 233 -4.51 -13.47 24.08
N ASN A 234 -4.40 -13.92 25.34
CA ASN A 234 -3.13 -13.84 26.04
C ASN A 234 -2.17 -14.92 25.52
N SER A 235 -0.88 -14.60 25.46
CA SER A 235 0.17 -15.55 25.04
C SER A 235 0.13 -16.85 25.87
N GLN A 236 -0.20 -16.77 27.17
CA GLN A 236 -0.32 -17.92 28.07
C GLN A 236 -1.42 -18.91 27.67
N GLU A 237 -2.45 -18.48 26.95
CA GLU A 237 -3.55 -19.32 26.48
C GLU A 237 -3.16 -20.06 25.18
N ILE A 238 -2.37 -19.43 24.31
CA ILE A 238 -2.06 -19.96 22.97
C ILE A 238 -0.73 -20.71 22.89
N VAL A 239 0.30 -20.28 23.61
CA VAL A 239 1.64 -20.93 23.57
C VAL A 239 1.61 -22.44 23.93
N PRO A 240 0.81 -22.90 24.91
CA PRO A 240 0.67 -24.35 25.17
C PRO A 240 0.07 -25.12 23.98
N LEU A 241 -0.86 -24.49 23.23
CA LEU A 241 -1.47 -25.09 22.04
C LEU A 241 -0.47 -25.17 20.90
N LEU A 242 0.37 -24.14 20.71
CA LEU A 242 1.47 -24.18 19.75
C LEU A 242 2.48 -25.30 20.08
N SER A 243 2.71 -25.57 21.37
CA SER A 243 3.56 -26.70 21.79
C SER A 243 2.96 -28.06 21.41
N GLN A 244 1.64 -28.21 21.55
CA GLN A 244 0.94 -29.43 21.10
C GLN A 244 0.97 -29.57 19.57
N ILE A 245 0.83 -28.45 18.83
CA ILE A 245 0.96 -28.45 17.37
C ILE A 245 2.36 -28.90 16.95
N ASN A 246 3.41 -28.34 17.58
CA ASN A 246 4.79 -28.72 17.30
C ASN A 246 5.03 -30.22 17.52
N GLN A 247 4.55 -30.79 18.63
CA GLN A 247 4.68 -32.22 18.91
C GLN A 247 3.94 -33.10 17.91
N LYS A 248 2.68 -32.76 17.57
CA LYS A 248 1.90 -33.55 16.62
C LYS A 248 2.42 -33.42 15.20
N TYR A 249 2.93 -32.26 14.83
CA TYR A 249 3.53 -32.04 13.52
C TYR A 249 4.87 -32.80 13.37
N ALA A 250 5.66 -32.91 14.46
CA ALA A 250 6.90 -33.71 14.50
C ALA A 250 6.65 -35.23 14.39
N LEU A 251 5.51 -35.73 14.88
CA LEU A 251 5.11 -37.13 14.81
C LEU A 251 4.66 -37.58 13.40
N GLY A 252 4.60 -36.66 12.45
CA GLY A 252 4.27 -36.91 11.05
C GLY A 252 2.76 -36.80 10.75
N ALA A 253 2.43 -36.03 9.72
CA ALA A 253 1.06 -35.81 9.26
C ALA A 253 0.39 -37.11 8.73
N ASP A 254 1.13 -38.14 8.44
CA ASP A 254 0.62 -39.39 7.83
C ASP A 254 0.07 -40.43 8.83
N ALA A 255 0.30 -40.24 10.11
CA ALA A 255 -0.25 -41.14 11.15
C ALA A 255 -1.63 -40.75 11.67
N ALA A 256 -2.18 -39.60 11.24
CA ALA A 256 -3.39 -39.01 11.84
C ALA A 256 -4.69 -39.32 11.10
N VAL A 257 -4.68 -40.21 10.09
CA VAL A 257 -5.92 -40.61 9.35
C VAL A 257 -6.42 -42.02 9.74
N ALA A 258 -5.68 -42.75 10.57
CA ALA A 258 -6.14 -44.05 11.08
C ALA A 258 -6.52 -43.91 12.55
N ASP A 259 -7.83 -43.99 12.77
CA ASP A 259 -8.48 -44.47 14.00
C ASP A 259 -8.59 -43.53 15.22
N THR A 260 -9.75 -42.90 15.34
CA THR A 260 -10.31 -42.52 16.64
C THR A 260 -11.79 -42.87 16.74
N THR A 261 -12.02 -44.19 16.89
CA THR A 261 -13.20 -44.65 17.65
C THR A 261 -12.67 -45.45 18.84
N ALA A 262 -13.13 -45.10 20.03
CA ALA A 262 -12.93 -45.70 21.36
C ALA A 262 -11.69 -45.15 22.13
N THR A 263 -11.76 -44.64 23.30
CA THR A 263 -12.53 -44.92 24.49
C THR A 263 -12.10 -43.89 25.59
N GLU A 264 -13.03 -43.37 26.32
CA GLU A 264 -12.80 -42.74 27.61
C GLU A 264 -12.29 -43.78 28.61
N ALA A 265 -11.24 -43.43 29.35
CA ALA A 265 -11.06 -43.87 30.75
C ALA A 265 -9.92 -43.08 31.42
N ALA A 266 -10.23 -42.31 32.28
CA ALA A 266 -9.89 -41.84 33.61
C ALA A 266 -8.56 -42.32 34.29
N VAL A 267 -7.97 -41.35 35.04
CA VAL A 267 -7.32 -41.43 36.36
C VAL A 267 -5.84 -41.87 36.37
N ASP A 268 -4.92 -41.27 36.98
CA ASP A 268 -4.74 -40.62 38.26
C ASP A 268 -3.29 -40.10 38.41
N SER A 269 -3.14 -39.15 39.29
CA SER A 269 -1.91 -38.54 39.78
C SER A 269 -0.85 -39.49 40.32
N THR A 270 0.42 -39.17 40.19
CA THR A 270 1.27 -38.89 41.38
C THR A 270 2.67 -38.40 40.99
N ALA A 271 3.14 -37.47 41.72
CA ALA A 271 4.46 -36.86 41.75
C ALA A 271 5.59 -37.85 42.09
N THR A 272 6.79 -37.63 41.61
CA THR A 272 7.95 -37.58 42.53
C THR A 272 9.15 -36.89 41.86
N ALA A 273 9.68 -35.94 42.59
CA ALA A 273 10.93 -35.24 42.36
C ALA A 273 12.13 -36.15 42.71
N ALA A 274 13.22 -36.00 41.96
CA ALA A 274 14.55 -36.24 42.54
C ALA A 274 15.60 -35.42 41.75
N ALA A 275 16.21 -34.53 42.44
CA ALA A 275 17.44 -33.85 42.10
C ALA A 275 18.66 -34.75 42.25
N SER A 276 19.70 -34.54 41.47
CA SER A 276 21.08 -34.75 41.93
C SER A 276 22.05 -33.87 41.14
N GLU A 277 22.72 -33.03 41.90
CA GLU A 277 23.97 -32.33 41.60
C GLU A 277 25.14 -33.34 41.56
N GLU A 278 26.20 -33.00 40.86
CA GLU A 278 27.60 -32.93 41.26
C GLU A 278 28.53 -32.95 40.05
N LYS A 279 29.29 -31.98 39.90
CA LYS A 279 30.64 -31.48 40.28
C LYS A 279 31.73 -31.76 39.23
N THR A 280 32.31 -30.62 38.91
CA THR A 280 33.68 -30.28 38.49
C THR A 280 34.77 -31.32 38.68
N GLU A 281 35.65 -31.44 37.67
CA GLU A 281 37.11 -31.31 37.91
C GLU A 281 37.89 -31.01 36.61
N ALA A 282 38.90 -30.14 36.76
CA ALA A 282 39.85 -29.72 35.76
C ALA A 282 41.08 -30.64 35.74
N ALA A 283 41.66 -30.84 34.58
CA ALA A 283 43.08 -31.20 34.50
C ALA A 283 43.72 -30.79 33.15
N ASP A 284 44.76 -30.10 33.31
CA ASP A 284 45.78 -29.54 32.44
C ASP A 284 46.54 -30.59 31.58
N GLY A 285 46.97 -30.20 30.35
CA GLY A 285 47.81 -31.07 29.51
C GLY A 285 48.23 -30.41 28.20
N LYS A 286 49.26 -29.59 28.25
CA LYS A 286 50.02 -29.11 27.07
C LYS A 286 50.59 -30.24 26.23
N LYS A 287 50.34 -30.23 24.89
CA LYS A 287 51.36 -30.73 23.90
C LYS A 287 51.15 -30.16 22.49
N SER A 288 52.17 -29.55 22.06
CA SER A 288 52.87 -29.35 20.76
C SER A 288 52.12 -28.85 19.51
N LEU A 289 52.66 -27.75 19.07
CA LEU A 289 52.23 -26.85 17.98
C LEU A 289 52.72 -27.27 16.58
N ALA A 290 53.09 -28.49 16.34
CA ALA A 290 53.75 -28.89 15.07
C ALA A 290 52.93 -29.86 14.17
N GLU A 291 51.76 -30.33 14.62
CA GLU A 291 50.89 -31.21 13.83
C GLU A 291 49.60 -30.56 13.30
N ALA A 292 49.42 -29.25 13.50
CA ALA A 292 48.17 -28.53 13.23
C ALA A 292 48.09 -27.88 11.86
N ILE A 293 49.04 -28.08 10.95
CA ILE A 293 49.03 -27.36 9.64
C ILE A 293 48.56 -28.25 8.47
N GLY A 294 48.51 -29.61 8.63
CA GLY A 294 48.11 -30.55 7.61
C GLY A 294 46.63 -30.96 7.61
N ALA A 295 45.89 -30.75 8.72
CA ALA A 295 44.53 -31.29 8.90
C ALA A 295 43.40 -30.23 8.95
N LYS A 296 43.67 -29.01 8.47
CA LYS A 296 42.70 -27.89 8.61
C LYS A 296 41.71 -27.71 7.45
N LYS A 297 41.74 -28.56 6.42
CA LYS A 297 40.74 -28.46 5.33
C LYS A 297 39.57 -29.43 5.50
N ASP A 298 39.76 -30.59 6.08
CA ASP A 298 38.71 -31.60 6.20
C ASP A 298 37.90 -31.47 7.50
N ALA A 299 38.50 -30.92 8.58
CA ALA A 299 37.82 -30.74 9.86
C ALA A 299 36.80 -29.57 9.88
N LYS A 300 36.81 -28.65 8.88
CA LYS A 300 35.79 -27.62 8.72
C LYS A 300 34.58 -28.13 7.95
N ALA A 301 34.78 -29.04 7.00
CA ALA A 301 33.68 -29.68 6.25
C ALA A 301 32.89 -30.63 7.14
N ASP A 302 33.59 -31.44 7.96
CA ASP A 302 32.92 -32.38 8.90
C ASP A 302 32.22 -31.69 10.06
N LYS A 303 32.74 -30.56 10.55
CA LYS A 303 32.03 -29.75 11.58
C LYS A 303 30.81 -29.04 11.03
N ASN A 304 30.81 -28.63 9.78
CA ASN A 304 29.63 -28.06 9.15
C ASN A 304 28.60 -29.14 8.82
N ALA A 305 29.02 -30.28 8.29
CA ALA A 305 28.14 -31.45 8.03
C ALA A 305 27.52 -32.00 9.32
N ALA A 306 28.27 -32.03 10.43
CA ALA A 306 27.76 -32.46 11.74
C ALA A 306 26.79 -31.40 12.35
N LYS A 307 27.05 -30.10 12.14
CA LYS A 307 26.13 -29.05 12.52
C LYS A 307 24.86 -29.08 11.68
N ASP A 308 24.98 -29.29 10.39
CA ASP A 308 23.82 -29.34 9.48
C ASP A 308 22.96 -30.58 9.77
N ALA A 309 23.57 -31.74 10.05
CA ALA A 309 22.86 -32.93 10.48
C ALA A 309 22.20 -32.78 11.86
N GLN A 310 22.82 -32.04 12.77
CA GLN A 310 22.26 -31.73 14.09
C GLN A 310 21.09 -30.72 13.98
N LEU A 311 21.23 -29.74 13.10
CA LEU A 311 20.16 -28.80 12.76
C LEU A 311 18.96 -29.49 12.09
N GLN A 312 19.22 -30.44 11.18
CA GLN A 312 18.15 -31.24 10.56
C GLN A 312 17.41 -32.09 11.59
N LYS A 313 18.11 -32.76 12.49
CA LYS A 313 17.49 -33.52 13.59
C LYS A 313 16.68 -32.62 14.54
N MET A 314 17.16 -31.42 14.83
CA MET A 314 16.41 -30.46 15.64
C MET A 314 15.15 -29.99 14.88
N LYS A 315 15.24 -29.78 13.56
CA LYS A 315 14.07 -29.43 12.73
C LYS A 315 13.04 -30.55 12.64
N GLU A 316 13.50 -31.82 12.59
CA GLU A 316 12.61 -32.99 12.59
C GLU A 316 11.91 -33.18 13.95
N GLN A 317 12.61 -32.93 15.06
CA GLN A 317 12.06 -33.11 16.41
C GLN A 317 11.20 -31.93 16.85
N ASN A 318 11.52 -30.70 16.40
CA ASN A 318 10.81 -29.47 16.73
C ASN A 318 10.60 -28.61 15.48
N PRO A 319 9.75 -29.00 14.56
CA PRO A 319 9.59 -28.31 13.26
C PRO A 319 9.17 -26.85 13.43
N LEU A 320 8.24 -26.54 14.34
CA LEU A 320 7.82 -25.18 14.60
C LEU A 320 8.87 -24.41 15.41
N PHE A 321 9.34 -24.94 16.52
CA PHE A 321 10.23 -24.21 17.44
C PHE A 321 11.68 -24.11 16.97
N SER A 322 12.06 -24.77 15.88
CA SER A 322 13.35 -24.55 15.23
C SER A 322 13.43 -23.21 14.46
N ILE A 323 12.28 -22.66 14.04
CA ILE A 323 12.13 -21.44 13.23
C ILE A 323 11.27 -20.36 13.91
N PHE A 324 10.57 -20.71 15.01
CA PHE A 324 9.69 -19.85 15.75
C PHE A 324 10.04 -19.87 17.24
N GLN A 325 10.27 -18.72 17.83
CA GLN A 325 10.58 -18.56 19.24
C GLN A 325 9.30 -18.17 20.00
N PRO A 326 8.74 -19.05 20.85
CA PRO A 326 7.54 -18.72 21.60
C PRO A 326 7.81 -17.61 22.62
N SER A 327 6.81 -16.77 22.87
CA SER A 327 6.86 -15.72 23.88
C SER A 327 6.87 -16.32 25.29
N GLN A 328 7.77 -15.84 26.16
CA GLN A 328 7.91 -16.33 27.54
C GLN A 328 6.90 -15.72 28.53
N GLY A 329 5.74 -15.29 28.06
CA GLY A 329 4.61 -14.90 28.92
C GLY A 329 4.63 -13.47 29.47
N GLN A 330 5.52 -12.62 29.03
CA GLN A 330 5.53 -11.20 29.42
C GLN A 330 4.70 -10.30 28.49
N SER A 331 4.40 -10.77 27.29
CA SER A 331 3.60 -10.03 26.32
C SER A 331 2.14 -10.48 26.36
N LEU A 332 1.21 -9.51 26.29
CA LEU A 332 -0.22 -9.80 26.41
C LEU A 332 -0.78 -10.49 25.15
N SER A 333 -0.37 -10.07 23.95
CA SER A 333 -0.92 -10.55 22.68
C SER A 333 0.08 -11.27 21.79
N VAL A 334 1.40 -11.07 22.01
CA VAL A 334 2.46 -11.68 21.21
C VAL A 334 2.68 -13.13 21.66
N VAL A 335 2.42 -14.08 20.78
CA VAL A 335 2.60 -15.51 21.03
C VAL A 335 4.00 -16.01 20.70
N GLY A 336 4.75 -15.28 19.90
CA GLY A 336 6.15 -15.58 19.61
C GLY A 336 6.71 -14.74 18.47
N TYR A 337 7.93 -15.09 18.07
CA TYR A 337 8.77 -14.35 17.16
C TYR A 337 9.34 -15.27 16.07
N ALA A 338 9.46 -14.77 14.85
CA ALA A 338 10.17 -15.44 13.78
C ALA A 338 10.93 -14.44 12.90
N THR A 339 11.94 -14.93 12.16
CA THR A 339 12.62 -14.07 11.18
C THR A 339 11.74 -13.92 9.93
N ALA A 340 11.88 -12.80 9.21
CA ALA A 340 11.13 -12.54 7.97
C ALA A 340 11.19 -13.67 6.94
N ARG A 341 12.29 -14.43 6.93
CA ARG A 341 12.50 -15.57 6.01
C ARG A 341 11.69 -16.80 6.41
N ASP A 342 11.47 -16.97 7.71
CA ASP A 342 10.86 -18.16 8.28
C ASP A 342 9.34 -18.01 8.45
N THR A 343 8.78 -16.79 8.33
CA THR A 343 7.35 -16.54 8.51
C THR A 343 6.49 -17.43 7.62
N ALA A 344 6.84 -17.61 6.36
CA ALA A 344 6.10 -18.46 5.43
C ALA A 344 6.12 -19.95 5.80
N GLU A 345 7.21 -20.44 6.44
CA GLU A 345 7.29 -21.83 6.95
C GLU A 345 6.47 -21.97 8.24
N VAL A 346 6.51 -20.97 9.11
CA VAL A 346 5.66 -20.92 10.32
C VAL A 346 4.19 -20.94 9.91
N ASP A 347 3.79 -20.13 8.92
CA ASP A 347 2.41 -20.07 8.43
C ASP A 347 1.90 -21.44 7.93
N LYS A 348 2.72 -22.20 7.20
CA LYS A 348 2.36 -23.56 6.76
C LYS A 348 2.04 -24.48 7.92
N ILE A 349 2.72 -24.33 9.05
CA ILE A 349 2.51 -25.17 10.24
C ILE A 349 1.28 -24.70 11.03
N ILE A 350 1.16 -23.39 11.30
CA ILE A 350 0.07 -22.83 12.13
C ILE A 350 -1.30 -22.81 11.42
N TYR A 351 -1.33 -22.86 10.08
CA TYR A 351 -2.56 -22.98 9.29
C TYR A 351 -2.81 -24.41 8.75
N SER A 352 -2.00 -25.40 9.20
CA SER A 352 -2.19 -26.81 8.84
C SER A 352 -3.51 -27.37 9.40
N GLU A 353 -4.01 -28.45 8.82
CA GLU A 353 -5.20 -29.15 9.33
C GLU A 353 -5.03 -29.66 10.76
N ILE A 354 -3.79 -29.97 11.17
CA ILE A 354 -3.47 -30.34 12.56
C ILE A 354 -3.66 -29.15 13.49
N ALA A 355 -3.19 -27.98 13.08
CA ALA A 355 -3.32 -26.76 13.87
C ALA A 355 -4.78 -26.30 13.99
N LYS A 356 -5.57 -26.39 12.92
CA LYS A 356 -7.00 -26.06 12.93
C LYS A 356 -7.83 -26.92 13.90
N ARG A 357 -7.39 -28.14 14.19
CA ARG A 357 -8.06 -29.03 15.18
C ARG A 357 -7.65 -28.75 16.62
N ILE A 358 -6.52 -28.09 16.84
CA ILE A 358 -5.99 -27.82 18.19
C ILE A 358 -6.28 -26.39 18.62
N LEU A 359 -6.17 -25.44 17.70
CA LEU A 359 -6.48 -24.04 17.97
C LEU A 359 -7.99 -23.83 18.12
N PRO A 360 -8.43 -22.92 18.99
CA PRO A 360 -9.80 -22.49 19.04
C PRO A 360 -10.28 -21.98 17.67
N SER A 361 -11.54 -22.27 17.32
CA SER A 361 -12.11 -21.87 16.02
C SER A 361 -12.22 -20.35 15.83
N ASP A 362 -12.14 -19.61 16.93
CA ASP A 362 -12.22 -18.14 17.00
C ASP A 362 -10.84 -17.46 17.09
N VAL A 363 -9.75 -18.19 16.85
CA VAL A 363 -8.39 -17.63 16.80
C VAL A 363 -8.04 -17.22 15.37
N LYS A 364 -7.55 -15.97 15.20
CA LYS A 364 -6.88 -15.46 14.00
C LYS A 364 -5.45 -15.08 14.38
N LEU A 365 -4.46 -15.66 13.71
CA LEU A 365 -3.04 -15.36 13.95
C LEU A 365 -2.55 -14.40 12.88
N LEU A 366 -1.95 -13.26 13.26
CA LEU A 366 -1.42 -12.27 12.32
C LEU A 366 -0.04 -11.80 12.73
N TRP A 367 0.81 -11.53 11.74
CA TRP A 367 2.13 -10.96 11.93
C TRP A 367 2.08 -9.45 12.17
N SER A 368 3.07 -8.94 12.90
CA SER A 368 3.28 -7.50 13.03
C SER A 368 3.66 -6.87 11.68
N ALA A 369 3.21 -5.64 11.43
CA ALA A 369 3.54 -4.87 10.23
C ALA A 369 5.03 -4.45 10.19
N LYS A 370 5.65 -4.37 11.36
CA LYS A 370 7.04 -3.96 11.57
C LYS A 370 7.77 -4.96 12.42
N ALA A 371 9.09 -4.92 12.31
CA ALA A 371 9.95 -5.72 13.17
C ALA A 371 9.80 -5.33 14.64
N ALA A 372 10.06 -6.28 15.52
CA ALA A 372 10.01 -6.11 16.96
C ALA A 372 10.93 -4.99 17.46
N ASP A 373 10.49 -4.24 18.47
CA ASP A 373 11.20 -3.05 19.00
C ASP A 373 12.63 -3.34 19.49
N PHE A 374 12.91 -4.55 19.91
CA PHE A 374 14.24 -4.97 20.37
C PHE A 374 15.19 -5.32 19.22
N ASP A 375 14.69 -5.52 18.00
CA ASP A 375 15.50 -5.90 16.85
C ASP A 375 15.96 -4.69 16.04
N LYS A 376 17.22 -4.29 16.23
CA LYS A 376 17.85 -3.19 15.48
C LYS A 376 18.10 -3.49 14.01
N LYS A 377 18.03 -4.76 13.59
CA LYS A 377 18.25 -5.16 12.19
C LYS A 377 16.98 -5.18 11.37
N GLY A 378 15.82 -5.18 12.02
CA GLY A 378 14.52 -5.20 11.34
C GLY A 378 14.17 -6.56 10.70
N GLU A 379 14.72 -7.67 11.22
CA GLU A 379 14.54 -9.01 10.64
C GLU A 379 13.52 -9.86 11.41
N ILE A 380 13.19 -9.52 12.67
CA ILE A 380 12.34 -10.32 13.56
C ILE A 380 10.93 -9.72 13.64
N PHE A 381 9.94 -10.52 13.32
CA PHE A 381 8.52 -10.14 13.37
C PHE A 381 7.78 -10.84 14.52
N GLU A 382 6.76 -10.18 15.05
CA GLU A 382 5.92 -10.66 16.14
C GLU A 382 4.66 -11.34 15.60
N LEU A 383 4.31 -12.50 16.13
CA LEU A 383 3.05 -13.17 15.83
C LEU A 383 2.05 -12.86 16.95
N HIS A 384 0.89 -12.30 16.58
CA HIS A 384 -0.18 -11.96 17.50
C HIS A 384 -1.36 -12.92 17.38
N ALA A 385 -2.00 -13.24 18.48
CA ALA A 385 -3.22 -14.03 18.51
C ALA A 385 -4.44 -13.12 18.75
N LEU A 386 -5.26 -13.01 17.74
CA LEU A 386 -6.50 -12.24 17.73
C LEU A 386 -7.69 -13.15 18.04
N LYS A 387 -8.73 -12.58 18.63
CA LYS A 387 -9.96 -13.27 18.95
C LYS A 387 -11.10 -12.80 18.07
N VAL A 388 -11.69 -13.71 17.32
CA VAL A 388 -12.86 -13.47 16.48
C VAL A 388 -14.12 -13.59 17.34
N THR A 389 -14.64 -12.47 17.78
CA THR A 389 -15.82 -12.43 18.68
C THR A 389 -17.14 -12.43 17.92
N GLU A 390 -17.14 -12.00 16.67
CA GLU A 390 -18.36 -11.97 15.85
C GLU A 390 -18.50 -13.22 14.97
N PRO A 391 -19.71 -13.79 14.87
CA PRO A 391 -19.98 -14.96 14.01
C PRO A 391 -19.73 -14.68 12.52
N SER A 392 -19.77 -13.42 12.10
CA SER A 392 -19.48 -12.96 10.75
C SER A 392 -17.99 -13.05 10.38
N GLY A 393 -17.11 -13.29 11.36
CA GLY A 393 -15.66 -13.25 11.18
C GLY A 393 -15.10 -11.83 11.02
N ARG A 394 -15.92 -10.79 11.20
CA ARG A 394 -15.52 -9.38 11.11
C ARG A 394 -14.96 -8.87 12.43
N ALA A 395 -14.19 -7.79 12.33
CA ALA A 395 -13.70 -7.11 13.51
C ALA A 395 -14.86 -6.47 14.31
N PRO A 396 -14.78 -6.45 15.64
CA PRO A 396 -15.77 -5.76 16.49
C PRO A 396 -15.92 -4.28 16.17
N LEU A 397 -14.85 -3.65 15.67
CA LEU A 397 -14.84 -2.27 15.22
C LEU A 397 -13.95 -2.13 13.98
N GLU A 398 -14.47 -1.51 12.94
CA GLU A 398 -13.77 -1.22 11.70
C GLU A 398 -13.43 0.28 11.58
N GLY A 399 -12.49 0.62 10.68
CA GLY A 399 -12.00 1.98 10.49
C GLY A 399 -12.95 2.97 9.82
N ASP A 400 -14.12 2.54 9.36
CA ASP A 400 -15.19 3.37 8.81
C ASP A 400 -15.74 4.40 9.81
N VAL A 401 -15.54 4.16 11.09
CA VAL A 401 -15.92 5.08 12.18
C VAL A 401 -14.92 6.21 12.40
N ILE A 402 -13.75 6.18 11.78
CA ILE A 402 -12.71 7.22 11.94
C ILE A 402 -13.08 8.43 11.09
N THR A 403 -13.13 9.59 11.73
CA THR A 403 -13.43 10.87 11.08
C THR A 403 -12.19 11.68 10.78
N ASN A 404 -11.13 11.52 11.58
CA ASN A 404 -9.89 12.26 11.44
C ASN A 404 -8.72 11.46 12.01
N ALA A 405 -7.57 11.53 11.36
CA ALA A 405 -6.30 10.99 11.82
C ALA A 405 -5.19 12.01 11.59
N LYS A 406 -4.28 12.16 12.56
CA LYS A 406 -3.15 13.09 12.51
C LYS A 406 -1.89 12.43 13.01
N ASP A 407 -0.77 12.75 12.40
CA ASP A 407 0.55 12.46 12.91
C ASP A 407 0.89 13.41 14.07
N GLU A 408 1.20 12.88 15.22
CA GLU A 408 1.52 13.60 16.46
C GLU A 408 2.67 12.90 17.18
N PHE A 409 3.11 13.47 18.28
CA PHE A 409 4.07 12.83 19.18
C PHE A 409 3.39 12.45 20.49
N ASP A 410 3.73 11.29 21.02
CA ASP A 410 3.26 10.84 22.32
C ASP A 410 3.90 11.66 23.46
N GLN A 411 3.51 11.37 24.71
CA GLN A 411 4.03 12.04 25.90
C GLN A 411 5.54 11.84 26.10
N TYR A 412 6.14 10.87 25.45
CA TYR A 412 7.56 10.54 25.52
C TYR A 412 8.35 11.05 24.31
N GLY A 413 7.68 11.72 23.36
CA GLY A 413 8.28 12.25 22.14
C GLY A 413 8.43 11.23 21.02
N HIS A 414 7.77 10.07 21.08
CA HIS A 414 7.76 9.10 19.99
C HIS A 414 6.65 9.44 18.99
N PRO A 415 6.90 9.27 17.68
CA PRO A 415 5.87 9.49 16.67
C PRO A 415 4.69 8.54 16.87
N CYS A 416 3.47 9.06 16.80
CA CYS A 416 2.23 8.31 16.92
C CYS A 416 1.16 8.87 15.98
N VAL A 417 0.09 8.12 15.75
CA VAL A 417 -1.07 8.60 15.00
C VAL A 417 -2.24 8.79 15.96
N SER A 418 -2.65 10.04 16.13
CA SER A 418 -3.87 10.38 16.87
C SER A 418 -5.07 10.21 15.95
N MET A 419 -6.12 9.52 16.42
CA MET A 419 -7.34 9.29 15.66
C MET A 419 -8.57 9.70 16.44
N GLN A 420 -9.59 10.19 15.71
CA GLN A 420 -10.88 10.59 16.24
C GLN A 420 -11.98 9.80 15.55
N MET A 421 -12.89 9.25 16.35
CA MET A 421 -14.03 8.48 15.87
C MET A 421 -15.31 9.30 15.87
N ASN A 422 -16.28 8.91 15.05
CA ASN A 422 -17.63 9.44 15.11
C ASN A 422 -18.35 8.97 16.39
N SER A 423 -19.56 9.48 16.63
CA SER A 423 -20.33 9.18 17.86
C SER A 423 -20.70 7.69 18.00
N ASP A 424 -20.86 6.96 16.90
CA ASP A 424 -21.16 5.53 16.92
C ASP A 424 -19.90 4.72 17.23
N GLY A 425 -18.79 5.05 16.55
CA GLY A 425 -17.48 4.49 16.83
C GLY A 425 -17.04 4.72 18.28
N ALA A 426 -17.21 5.94 18.81
CA ALA A 426 -16.88 6.27 20.17
C ALA A 426 -17.63 5.38 21.19
N ARG A 427 -18.92 5.09 20.95
CA ARG A 427 -19.70 4.19 21.82
C ARG A 427 -19.21 2.75 21.75
N ARG A 428 -18.96 2.24 20.54
CA ARG A 428 -18.43 0.87 20.34
C ARG A 428 -17.02 0.73 20.90
N TRP A 429 -16.18 1.76 20.72
CA TRP A 429 -14.82 1.80 21.26
C TRP A 429 -14.81 1.82 22.79
N ALA A 430 -15.70 2.62 23.42
CA ALA A 430 -15.86 2.62 24.86
C ALA A 430 -16.26 1.23 25.39
N GLN A 431 -17.19 0.56 24.73
CA GLN A 431 -17.62 -0.79 25.08
C GLN A 431 -16.47 -1.80 24.91
N LEU A 432 -15.76 -1.79 23.79
CA LEU A 432 -14.65 -2.68 23.48
C LEU A 432 -13.51 -2.49 24.51
N THR A 433 -13.12 -1.25 24.78
CA THR A 433 -12.06 -0.96 25.76
C THR A 433 -12.49 -1.32 27.18
N LYS A 434 -13.74 -1.10 27.57
CA LYS A 434 -14.28 -1.52 28.87
C LYS A 434 -14.23 -3.03 29.09
N GLN A 435 -14.55 -3.82 28.06
CA GLN A 435 -14.54 -5.29 28.13
C GLN A 435 -13.12 -5.86 28.18
N ASN A 436 -12.14 -5.11 27.67
CA ASN A 436 -10.75 -5.54 27.53
C ASN A 436 -9.79 -4.81 28.48
N ILE A 437 -10.28 -4.26 29.60
CA ILE A 437 -9.41 -3.65 30.63
C ILE A 437 -8.40 -4.67 31.13
N GLY A 438 -7.10 -4.32 31.08
CA GLY A 438 -5.99 -5.20 31.46
C GLY A 438 -5.52 -6.16 30.38
N ARG A 439 -6.25 -6.28 29.25
CA ARG A 439 -5.87 -7.02 28.04
C ARG A 439 -5.35 -6.08 26.96
N ALA A 440 -4.81 -6.63 25.88
CA ALA A 440 -4.45 -5.83 24.70
C ALA A 440 -5.62 -5.79 23.70
N VAL A 441 -5.72 -4.68 22.96
CA VAL A 441 -6.56 -4.58 21.78
C VAL A 441 -5.64 -4.34 20.59
N ALA A 442 -5.67 -5.25 19.61
CA ALA A 442 -4.83 -5.15 18.43
C ALA A 442 -5.44 -4.19 17.41
N ILE A 443 -4.60 -3.35 16.86
CA ILE A 443 -4.89 -2.43 15.76
C ILE A 443 -4.27 -3.03 14.50
N VAL A 444 -5.12 -3.52 13.63
CA VAL A 444 -4.76 -4.25 12.40
C VAL A 444 -5.07 -3.37 11.20
N LEU A 445 -4.16 -3.28 10.28
CA LEU A 445 -4.35 -2.62 8.99
C LEU A 445 -3.90 -3.57 7.89
N ASP A 446 -4.81 -3.89 6.98
CA ASP A 446 -4.56 -4.78 5.83
C ASP A 446 -3.93 -6.14 6.25
N ASP A 447 -4.56 -6.82 7.23
CA ASP A 447 -4.13 -8.11 7.79
C ASP A 447 -2.73 -8.11 8.46
N ALA A 448 -2.18 -6.95 8.79
CA ALA A 448 -0.95 -6.82 9.56
C ALA A 448 -1.20 -6.06 10.87
N VAL A 449 -0.63 -6.51 11.98
CA VAL A 449 -0.78 -5.86 13.30
C VAL A 449 0.20 -4.70 13.39
N TYR A 450 -0.32 -3.48 13.47
CA TYR A 450 0.49 -2.28 13.63
C TYR A 450 0.83 -1.99 15.09
N SER A 451 -0.08 -2.30 15.98
CA SER A 451 0.08 -2.09 17.43
C SER A 451 -0.92 -2.94 18.20
N ALA A 452 -0.57 -3.34 19.42
CA ALA A 452 -1.47 -4.05 20.31
C ALA A 452 -1.31 -3.51 21.76
N PRO A 453 -1.73 -2.25 22.01
CA PRO A 453 -1.57 -1.62 23.31
C PRO A 453 -2.45 -2.27 24.37
N ARG A 454 -1.94 -2.27 25.61
CA ARG A 454 -2.74 -2.66 26.78
C ARG A 454 -3.80 -1.61 27.07
N VAL A 455 -5.02 -2.04 27.28
CA VAL A 455 -6.13 -1.18 27.70
C VAL A 455 -6.05 -0.93 29.21
N ASN A 456 -5.80 0.31 29.60
CA ASN A 456 -5.70 0.70 31.00
C ASN A 456 -7.06 1.11 31.62
N GLY A 457 -8.03 1.47 30.78
CA GLY A 457 -9.37 1.89 31.21
C GLY A 457 -10.30 2.11 30.03
N GLU A 458 -11.58 2.38 30.34
CA GLU A 458 -12.60 2.72 29.33
C GLU A 458 -12.26 4.05 28.64
N ILE A 459 -12.30 4.08 27.28
CA ILE A 459 -12.05 5.28 26.48
C ILE A 459 -13.37 5.76 25.89
N ALA A 460 -14.08 6.63 26.64
CA ALA A 460 -15.42 7.08 26.27
C ALA A 460 -15.45 8.18 25.18
N GLY A 461 -14.33 8.88 24.95
CA GLY A 461 -14.29 10.08 24.09
C GLY A 461 -14.07 9.81 22.60
N GLY A 462 -13.84 8.56 22.18
CA GLY A 462 -13.56 8.21 20.78
C GLY A 462 -12.24 8.75 20.23
N ASN A 463 -11.40 9.36 21.08
CA ASN A 463 -10.04 9.76 20.74
C ASN A 463 -9.08 8.66 21.19
N SER A 464 -8.21 8.23 20.31
CA SER A 464 -7.23 7.19 20.60
C SER A 464 -5.94 7.45 19.83
N GLN A 465 -4.84 6.82 20.28
CA GLN A 465 -3.54 6.95 19.62
C GLN A 465 -3.03 5.57 19.23
N ILE A 466 -2.51 5.47 18.01
CA ILE A 466 -1.78 4.31 17.52
C ILE A 466 -0.31 4.58 17.81
N THR A 467 0.23 3.85 18.77
CA THR A 467 1.63 3.94 19.19
C THR A 467 2.37 2.66 18.76
N GLY A 468 3.65 2.77 18.45
CA GLY A 468 4.49 1.66 18.03
C GLY A 468 5.87 2.17 17.59
N ASN A 469 6.69 1.29 17.04
CA ASN A 469 8.00 1.66 16.50
C ASN A 469 7.84 2.33 15.12
N PHE A 470 7.32 3.57 15.12
CA PHE A 470 7.06 4.35 13.92
C PHE A 470 8.15 5.40 13.69
N SER A 471 8.54 5.59 12.43
CA SER A 471 9.20 6.82 12.00
C SER A 471 8.16 7.93 11.78
N ILE A 472 8.62 9.18 11.70
CA ILE A 472 7.74 10.33 11.40
C ILE A 472 7.05 10.15 10.03
N GLU A 473 7.76 9.56 9.07
CA GLU A 473 7.20 9.27 7.74
C GLU A 473 6.12 8.21 7.78
N ASP A 474 6.31 7.15 8.58
CA ASP A 474 5.30 6.10 8.75
C ASP A 474 4.02 6.63 9.37
N THR A 475 4.12 7.49 10.40
CA THR A 475 2.93 8.08 11.04
C THR A 475 2.19 9.01 10.10
N LYS A 476 2.91 9.77 9.30
CA LYS A 476 2.32 10.63 8.26
C LYS A 476 1.61 9.81 7.17
N ASP A 477 2.24 8.75 6.69
CA ASP A 477 1.63 7.86 5.68
C ASP A 477 0.41 7.13 6.22
N LEU A 478 0.50 6.64 7.45
CA LEU A 478 -0.63 5.99 8.13
C LEU A 478 -1.79 6.97 8.35
N ALA A 479 -1.53 8.17 8.85
CA ALA A 479 -2.55 9.20 9.02
C ALA A 479 -3.21 9.60 7.68
N ASN A 480 -2.41 9.76 6.61
CA ASN A 480 -2.92 10.04 5.27
C ASN A 480 -3.76 8.90 4.72
N THR A 481 -3.34 7.65 4.93
CA THR A 481 -4.06 6.45 4.52
C THR A 481 -5.42 6.37 5.22
N LEU A 482 -5.46 6.54 6.54
CA LEU A 482 -6.69 6.54 7.33
C LEU A 482 -7.66 7.66 6.93
N ASN A 483 -7.15 8.88 6.74
CA ASN A 483 -7.95 10.01 6.28
C ASN A 483 -8.44 9.90 4.84
N SER A 484 -7.83 9.07 4.01
CA SER A 484 -8.26 8.84 2.63
C SER A 484 -9.42 7.86 2.53
N GLY A 485 -9.68 7.13 3.61
CA GLY A 485 -10.77 6.17 3.73
C GLY A 485 -10.42 4.76 3.21
N LYS A 486 -11.28 3.82 3.58
CA LYS A 486 -11.19 2.41 3.16
C LYS A 486 -11.51 2.28 1.67
N MET A 487 -10.75 1.47 0.97
CA MET A 487 -11.10 1.07 -0.39
C MET A 487 -12.27 0.07 -0.37
N PRO A 488 -13.26 0.23 -1.26
CA PRO A 488 -14.37 -0.72 -1.37
C PRO A 488 -13.93 -2.14 -1.75
N ALA A 489 -12.82 -2.24 -2.48
CA ALA A 489 -12.16 -3.49 -2.84
C ALA A 489 -10.65 -3.29 -2.94
N PRO A 490 -9.85 -4.35 -2.71
CA PRO A 490 -8.41 -4.27 -2.87
C PRO A 490 -8.05 -3.91 -4.32
N THR A 491 -6.98 -3.14 -4.46
CA THR A 491 -6.39 -2.82 -5.76
C THR A 491 -5.12 -3.60 -5.96
N ARG A 492 -4.87 -4.04 -7.19
CA ARG A 492 -3.61 -4.68 -7.58
C ARG A 492 -2.92 -3.86 -8.66
N ILE A 493 -1.59 -3.84 -8.64
CA ILE A 493 -0.79 -3.27 -9.71
C ILE A 493 -0.73 -4.29 -10.85
N VAL A 494 -1.27 -3.92 -12.01
CA VAL A 494 -1.24 -4.75 -13.23
C VAL A 494 -0.01 -4.44 -14.04
N GLN A 495 0.35 -3.17 -14.11
CA GLN A 495 1.53 -2.70 -14.83
C GLN A 495 2.20 -1.59 -14.02
N GLU A 496 3.51 -1.62 -14.03
CA GLU A 496 4.34 -0.63 -13.38
C GLU A 496 5.52 -0.29 -14.27
N GLU A 497 5.78 1.01 -14.40
CA GLU A 497 6.93 1.54 -15.13
C GLU A 497 7.61 2.61 -14.27
N VAL A 498 8.87 2.41 -13.96
CA VAL A 498 9.65 3.35 -13.14
C VAL A 498 10.76 3.95 -14.01
N VAL A 499 10.72 5.26 -14.17
CA VAL A 499 11.73 6.02 -14.88
C VAL A 499 12.65 6.71 -13.88
N GLY A 500 13.92 6.32 -13.88
CA GLY A 500 14.91 6.90 -12.96
C GLY A 500 15.14 8.40 -13.22
N PRO A 501 15.41 9.20 -12.17
CA PRO A 501 15.63 10.65 -12.30
C PRO A 501 16.81 11.02 -13.21
N SER A 502 17.83 10.19 -13.29
CA SER A 502 18.99 10.39 -14.16
C SER A 502 18.64 10.31 -15.65
N LEU A 503 17.75 9.37 -16.02
CA LEU A 503 17.26 9.23 -17.40
C LEU A 503 16.38 10.43 -17.78
N GLY A 504 15.53 10.90 -16.89
CA GLY A 504 14.72 12.09 -17.09
C GLY A 504 15.59 13.35 -17.30
N ALA A 505 16.61 13.58 -16.46
CA ALA A 505 17.52 14.72 -16.58
C ALA A 505 18.29 14.70 -17.92
N GLN A 506 18.77 13.54 -18.36
CA GLN A 506 19.44 13.37 -19.63
C GLN A 506 18.49 13.65 -20.82
N SER A 507 17.26 13.15 -20.72
CA SER A 507 16.22 13.36 -21.75
C SER A 507 15.86 14.84 -21.88
N ILE A 508 15.72 15.57 -20.74
CA ILE A 508 15.51 17.02 -20.72
C ILE A 508 16.64 17.73 -21.44
N GLN A 509 17.89 17.44 -21.08
CA GLN A 509 19.03 18.11 -21.66
C GLN A 509 19.11 17.89 -23.18
N GLN A 510 18.97 16.66 -23.62
CA GLN A 510 18.98 16.33 -25.06
C GLN A 510 17.78 16.94 -25.80
N GLY A 511 16.57 16.90 -25.20
CA GLY A 511 15.36 17.48 -25.76
C GLY A 511 15.47 19.00 -25.92
N ILE A 512 15.96 19.72 -24.90
CA ILE A 512 16.15 21.18 -24.94
C ILE A 512 17.23 21.55 -25.98
N ILE A 513 18.34 20.83 -26.02
CA ILE A 513 19.41 21.09 -27.02
C ILE A 513 18.85 20.89 -28.43
N SER A 514 18.15 19.78 -28.68
CA SER A 514 17.54 19.49 -29.99
C SER A 514 16.52 20.57 -30.39
N PHE A 515 15.69 21.02 -29.42
CA PHE A 515 14.72 22.09 -29.61
C PHE A 515 15.42 23.42 -30.01
N ILE A 516 16.45 23.82 -29.23
CA ILE A 516 17.20 25.06 -29.51
C ILE A 516 17.86 25.01 -30.88
N VAL A 517 18.49 23.87 -31.26
CA VAL A 517 19.14 23.71 -32.57
C VAL A 517 18.09 23.81 -33.69
N ALA A 518 16.97 23.11 -33.58
CA ALA A 518 15.88 23.17 -34.56
C ALA A 518 15.33 24.59 -34.70
N PHE A 519 15.12 25.28 -33.57
CA PHE A 519 14.61 26.66 -33.53
C PHE A 519 15.58 27.65 -34.21
N ILE A 520 16.88 27.56 -33.94
CA ILE A 520 17.90 28.38 -34.56
C ILE A 520 17.98 28.14 -36.09
N LEU A 521 17.94 26.86 -36.49
CA LEU A 521 17.94 26.51 -37.92
C LEU A 521 16.73 27.10 -38.64
N LEU A 522 15.55 27.05 -37.99
CA LEU A 522 14.31 27.62 -38.53
C LEU A 522 14.39 29.16 -38.66
N MET A 523 14.97 29.84 -37.66
CA MET A 523 15.20 31.28 -37.69
C MET A 523 16.16 31.68 -38.83
N ILE A 524 17.24 30.92 -39.04
CA ILE A 524 18.19 31.14 -40.14
C ILE A 524 17.50 30.90 -41.49
N TYR A 525 16.72 29.82 -41.60
CA TYR A 525 15.94 29.53 -42.80
C TYR A 525 15.02 30.69 -43.21
N MET A 526 14.31 31.28 -42.22
CA MET A 526 13.43 32.43 -42.44
C MET A 526 14.19 33.67 -42.94
N LEU A 527 15.38 33.94 -42.40
CA LEU A 527 16.23 35.04 -42.86
C LEU A 527 16.73 34.81 -44.31
N CYS A 528 17.08 33.57 -44.65
CA CYS A 528 17.54 33.23 -45.99
C CYS A 528 16.41 33.28 -47.01
N LEU A 529 15.20 32.82 -46.67
CA LEU A 529 14.06 32.75 -47.57
C LEU A 529 13.43 34.11 -47.84
N TYR A 530 13.17 34.89 -46.80
CA TYR A 530 12.42 36.15 -46.88
C TYR A 530 13.33 37.40 -46.95
N GLY A 531 14.65 37.24 -46.78
CA GLY A 531 15.59 38.34 -46.63
C GLY A 531 15.62 38.93 -45.23
N VAL A 532 16.55 39.89 -44.98
CA VAL A 532 16.87 40.33 -43.62
C VAL A 532 15.69 41.02 -42.93
N ILE A 533 15.05 41.99 -43.54
CA ILE A 533 14.00 42.79 -42.89
C ILE A 533 12.70 41.98 -42.73
N PRO A 534 12.11 41.35 -43.75
CA PRO A 534 10.91 40.54 -43.59
C PRO A 534 11.17 39.28 -42.72
N GLY A 535 12.37 38.66 -42.88
CA GLY A 535 12.75 37.50 -42.06
C GLY A 535 12.88 37.81 -40.58
N MET A 536 13.38 39.01 -40.20
CA MET A 536 13.37 39.45 -38.80
C MET A 536 11.96 39.64 -38.27
N MET A 537 11.05 40.21 -39.05
CA MET A 537 9.63 40.35 -38.62
C MET A 537 8.97 38.98 -38.42
N ALA A 538 9.23 38.04 -39.32
CA ALA A 538 8.74 36.66 -39.20
C ALA A 538 9.33 35.93 -37.98
N ASN A 539 10.61 36.11 -37.69
CA ASN A 539 11.23 35.54 -36.50
C ASN A 539 10.65 36.11 -35.17
N ILE A 540 10.32 37.41 -35.15
CA ILE A 540 9.61 38.00 -34.02
C ILE A 540 8.22 37.37 -33.85
N ALA A 541 7.48 37.18 -34.94
CA ALA A 541 6.18 36.50 -34.88
C ALA A 541 6.30 35.05 -34.39
N LEU A 542 7.37 34.34 -34.81
CA LEU A 542 7.65 32.99 -34.33
C LEU A 542 7.96 32.93 -32.83
N LEU A 543 8.71 33.89 -32.30
CA LEU A 543 8.97 34.01 -30.85
C LEU A 543 7.67 34.27 -30.08
N PHE A 544 6.79 35.12 -30.58
CA PHE A 544 5.48 35.35 -29.99
C PHE A 544 4.61 34.07 -30.02
N ASN A 545 4.63 33.33 -31.11
CA ASN A 545 3.91 32.06 -31.22
C ASN A 545 4.40 31.08 -30.16
N LEU A 546 5.71 30.88 -29.99
CA LEU A 546 6.29 30.06 -28.94
C LEU A 546 5.87 30.52 -27.54
N PHE A 547 5.96 31.84 -27.31
CA PHE A 547 5.56 32.42 -26.01
C PHE A 547 4.09 32.15 -25.68
N PHE A 548 3.18 32.36 -26.64
CA PHE A 548 1.74 32.11 -26.42
C PHE A 548 1.46 30.61 -26.29
N THR A 549 2.11 29.75 -27.06
CA THR A 549 1.94 28.29 -26.94
C THR A 549 2.33 27.81 -25.54
N LEU A 550 3.50 28.23 -25.02
CA LEU A 550 3.93 27.88 -23.69
C LEU A 550 3.03 28.50 -22.60
N GLY A 551 2.60 29.73 -22.77
CA GLY A 551 1.70 30.41 -21.83
C GLY A 551 0.33 29.72 -21.74
N ILE A 552 -0.22 29.30 -22.87
CA ILE A 552 -1.50 28.57 -22.94
C ILE A 552 -1.34 27.18 -22.31
N LEU A 553 -0.29 26.43 -22.64
CA LEU A 553 -0.03 25.11 -22.02
C LEU A 553 0.05 25.21 -20.50
N THR A 554 0.75 26.24 -19.99
CA THR A 554 0.86 26.47 -18.54
C THR A 554 -0.51 26.83 -17.92
N SER A 555 -1.31 27.64 -18.61
CA SER A 555 -2.66 28.02 -18.17
C SER A 555 -3.61 26.83 -18.04
N PHE A 556 -3.47 25.83 -18.89
CA PHE A 556 -4.22 24.56 -18.82
C PHE A 556 -3.59 23.51 -17.91
N GLN A 557 -2.49 23.85 -17.23
CA GLN A 557 -1.72 22.91 -16.39
C GLN A 557 -1.33 21.62 -17.13
N ALA A 558 -1.10 21.73 -18.44
CA ALA A 558 -0.70 20.60 -19.28
C ALA A 558 0.76 20.22 -19.01
N ALA A 559 1.03 18.92 -18.88
CA ALA A 559 2.38 18.42 -18.69
C ALA A 559 3.15 18.43 -20.01
N LEU A 560 4.36 19.01 -20.00
CA LEU A 560 5.30 18.96 -21.11
C LEU A 560 5.98 17.60 -21.13
N THR A 561 5.76 16.82 -22.20
CA THR A 561 6.36 15.52 -22.46
C THR A 561 7.35 15.58 -23.63
N MET A 562 8.15 14.54 -23.87
CA MET A 562 9.01 14.46 -25.05
C MET A 562 8.20 14.58 -26.37
N PRO A 563 7.09 13.86 -26.57
CA PRO A 563 6.20 14.10 -27.71
C PRO A 563 5.64 15.52 -27.76
N GLY A 564 5.37 16.13 -26.60
CA GLY A 564 4.90 17.53 -26.50
C GLY A 564 5.94 18.53 -27.03
N ILE A 565 7.23 18.35 -26.71
CA ILE A 565 8.32 19.16 -27.25
C ILE A 565 8.38 19.01 -28.79
N ALA A 566 8.28 17.78 -29.31
CA ALA A 566 8.22 17.52 -30.74
C ALA A 566 7.01 18.20 -31.41
N GLY A 567 5.84 18.17 -30.73
CA GLY A 567 4.62 18.87 -31.18
C GLY A 567 4.79 20.39 -31.25
N ILE A 568 5.49 21.00 -30.29
CA ILE A 568 5.82 22.44 -30.34
C ILE A 568 6.72 22.74 -31.53
N VAL A 569 7.77 21.95 -31.80
CA VAL A 569 8.63 22.11 -32.96
C VAL A 569 7.84 22.02 -34.28
N LEU A 570 6.94 21.03 -34.36
CA LEU A 570 6.07 20.85 -35.52
C LEU A 570 5.13 22.03 -35.72
N SER A 571 4.52 22.55 -34.65
CA SER A 571 3.63 23.72 -34.71
C SER A 571 4.37 24.99 -35.14
N LEU A 572 5.64 25.15 -34.71
CA LEU A 572 6.49 26.24 -35.14
C LEU A 572 6.83 26.11 -36.64
N GLY A 573 7.09 24.89 -37.13
CA GLY A 573 7.30 24.61 -38.55
C GLY A 573 6.08 24.96 -39.41
N MET A 574 4.87 24.55 -38.96
CA MET A 574 3.63 24.92 -39.67
C MET A 574 3.29 26.42 -39.60
N ALA A 575 3.73 27.12 -38.57
CA ALA A 575 3.52 28.57 -38.47
C ALA A 575 4.40 29.40 -39.41
N VAL A 576 5.40 28.77 -40.01
CA VAL A 576 6.32 29.38 -41.02
C VAL A 576 5.71 29.40 -42.41
N ASP A 577 4.91 28.39 -42.77
CA ASP A 577 4.21 28.31 -44.07
C ASP A 577 3.00 29.25 -44.08
#